data_ab04f37a41f233cd31691c6597449a52
#
_entry.id   ab04f37a41f233cd31691c6597449a52
#
_cell.length_a   1.000
_cell.length_b   1.000
_cell.length_c   1.000
_cell.angle_alpha   90.00
_cell.angle_beta   90.00
_cell.angle_gamma   90.00
#
_symmetry.space_group_name_H-M   'P 1'
#
loop_
_entity.id
_entity.type
_entity.pdbx_description
1 polymer ?
#
loop_
_entity_poly.entity_id
_entity_poly.type
_entity_poly.pdbx_seq_one_letter_code
_entity_poly.pdbx_strand_id
1 'polypeptide(L)'
;MSKRRLRAGLVGLGAMGRHHARVLKALDGVELIAGADPGGDPHGALGSVPRLPDVESLIALQPDYVVVACPTAFHESVALALAEAQIPALIEKPLAHDIPAARRVVEAFESRGLVAAVGHIERYNPALQSMRSRLEAGELGEVFQVATRRQGPFPNRIADVGVVKDLATHDLDLTGWVTGAQYRSVAAKTAHRSGRPHEDLVTVLGELDSGVIANHLVNWLSPLKERVSIVTGERGCFIADTLTADLTYFANGSTRTEWDAVSAFRGVSEGDMTRYAIPKREPLTVEHETFRDAVDGKADAGIVTLRQGLRAVMVAEAVLDSARSGETRPLALV
;
A
#
# COMPACT_ATOMS: atom_id res chain seq x y z
N MET A 1 -20.03 30.27 8.65
CA MET A 1 -19.81 29.47 9.89
C MET A 1 -18.58 28.62 9.65
N SER A 2 -17.56 28.69 10.52
CA SER A 2 -16.40 27.80 10.43
C SER A 2 -16.86 26.36 10.62
N LYS A 3 -16.56 25.45 9.68
CA LYS A 3 -16.87 24.03 9.82
C LYS A 3 -16.12 23.48 11.05
N ARG A 4 -16.78 22.67 11.88
CA ARG A 4 -16.15 22.01 13.04
C ARG A 4 -14.94 21.22 12.56
N ARG A 5 -13.81 21.35 13.24
CA ARG A 5 -12.62 20.50 12.99
C ARG A 5 -12.88 19.10 13.54
N LEU A 6 -12.52 18.08 12.77
CA LEU A 6 -12.54 16.69 13.24
C LEU A 6 -11.41 16.47 14.25
N ARG A 7 -11.72 15.78 15.33
CA ARG A 7 -10.79 15.45 16.42
C ARG A 7 -10.15 14.11 16.14
N ALA A 8 -8.86 14.12 15.78
CA ALA A 8 -8.10 12.92 15.45
C ALA A 8 -7.27 12.43 16.64
N GLY A 9 -7.25 11.11 16.86
CA GLY A 9 -6.31 10.44 17.74
C GLY A 9 -5.22 9.71 16.94
N LEU A 10 -4.09 9.41 17.56
CA LEU A 10 -3.01 8.62 16.97
C LEU A 10 -2.55 7.55 17.96
N VAL A 11 -2.53 6.28 17.55
CA VAL A 11 -1.96 5.17 18.31
C VAL A 11 -0.66 4.69 17.66
N GLY A 12 0.43 4.68 18.45
CA GLY A 12 1.78 4.38 17.98
C GLY A 12 2.54 5.65 17.59
N LEU A 13 3.64 5.94 18.31
CA LEU A 13 4.48 7.13 18.12
C LEU A 13 5.89 6.77 17.61
N GLY A 14 6.02 5.57 17.05
CA GLY A 14 7.26 5.08 16.42
C GLY A 14 7.57 5.74 15.09
N ALA A 15 8.30 5.01 14.23
CA ALA A 15 8.81 5.51 12.95
C ALA A 15 7.70 6.01 11.99
N MET A 16 6.55 5.29 11.90
CA MET A 16 5.42 5.77 11.07
C MET A 16 4.58 6.80 11.83
N GLY A 17 4.33 6.59 13.11
CA GLY A 17 3.55 7.51 13.93
C GLY A 17 4.01 8.96 13.86
N ARG A 18 5.34 9.21 13.83
CA ARG A 18 5.88 10.59 13.67
C ARG A 18 5.46 11.25 12.35
N HIS A 19 5.34 10.47 11.27
CA HIS A 19 4.91 11.00 9.97
C HIS A 19 3.42 11.29 9.97
N HIS A 20 2.60 10.38 10.54
CA HIS A 20 1.17 10.62 10.76
C HIS A 20 0.92 11.83 11.65
N ALA A 21 1.64 11.96 12.78
CA ALA A 21 1.52 13.14 13.66
C ALA A 21 1.82 14.46 12.93
N ARG A 22 2.88 14.48 12.09
CA ARG A 22 3.23 15.64 11.27
C ARG A 22 2.09 16.02 10.32
N VAL A 23 1.55 15.04 9.60
CA VAL A 23 0.46 15.28 8.65
C VAL A 23 -0.82 15.73 9.38
N LEU A 24 -1.24 15.02 10.44
CA LEU A 24 -2.44 15.36 11.21
C LEU A 24 -2.41 16.77 11.79
N LYS A 25 -1.23 17.22 12.26
CA LYS A 25 -1.07 18.60 12.77
C LYS A 25 -1.18 19.68 11.70
N ALA A 26 -0.87 19.33 10.44
CA ALA A 26 -0.91 20.26 9.31
C ALA A 26 -2.20 20.16 8.49
N LEU A 27 -3.03 19.14 8.73
CA LEU A 27 -4.21 18.83 7.92
C LEU A 27 -5.35 19.80 8.19
N ASP A 28 -5.81 20.50 7.15
CA ASP A 28 -6.94 21.40 7.26
C ASP A 28 -8.21 20.67 7.70
N GLY A 29 -8.95 21.29 8.62
CA GLY A 29 -10.20 20.73 9.14
C GLY A 29 -10.01 19.60 10.16
N VAL A 30 -8.79 19.34 10.62
CA VAL A 30 -8.46 18.31 11.62
C VAL A 30 -7.71 18.94 12.79
N GLU A 31 -7.88 18.35 13.98
CA GLU A 31 -7.13 18.65 15.18
C GLU A 31 -6.62 17.34 15.77
N LEU A 32 -5.29 17.17 15.87
CA LEU A 32 -4.69 16.05 16.61
C LEU A 32 -4.82 16.32 18.11
N ILE A 33 -5.75 15.63 18.77
CA ILE A 33 -6.09 15.89 20.18
C ILE A 33 -5.18 15.15 21.17
N ALA A 34 -4.68 13.97 20.79
CA ALA A 34 -3.73 13.20 21.61
C ALA A 34 -3.07 12.09 20.79
N GLY A 35 -1.91 11.63 21.27
CA GLY A 35 -1.27 10.40 20.80
C GLY A 35 -1.10 9.39 21.94
N ALA A 36 -1.31 8.11 21.68
CA ALA A 36 -1.17 7.02 22.65
C ALA A 36 -0.03 6.08 22.25
N ASP A 37 0.92 5.86 23.17
CA ASP A 37 2.01 4.90 23.00
C ASP A 37 2.59 4.54 24.39
N PRO A 38 2.55 3.26 24.80
CA PRO A 38 3.15 2.83 26.09
C PRO A 38 4.69 3.02 26.10
N GLY A 39 5.36 2.99 24.95
CA GLY A 39 6.79 3.22 24.80
C GLY A 39 7.19 4.71 24.82
N GLY A 40 6.22 5.61 24.86
CA GLY A 40 6.45 7.05 24.87
C GLY A 40 6.48 7.69 23.48
N ASP A 41 7.07 8.88 23.39
CA ASP A 41 7.27 9.62 22.13
C ASP A 41 8.76 9.80 21.85
N PRO A 42 9.48 8.78 21.36
CA PRO A 42 10.92 8.82 21.18
C PRO A 42 11.38 9.82 20.12
N HIS A 43 10.47 10.31 19.31
CA HIS A 43 10.77 11.26 18.24
C HIS A 43 10.29 12.69 18.54
N GLY A 44 9.62 12.93 19.67
CA GLY A 44 9.01 14.23 19.98
C GLY A 44 7.92 14.63 18.97
N ALA A 45 7.27 13.63 18.35
CA ALA A 45 6.35 13.83 17.24
C ALA A 45 5.12 14.64 17.60
N LEU A 46 4.66 14.52 18.84
CA LEU A 46 3.48 15.22 19.34
C LEU A 46 3.74 16.71 19.60
N GLY A 47 4.94 17.08 20.06
CA GLY A 47 5.22 18.44 20.50
C GLY A 47 4.39 18.79 21.73
N SER A 48 3.46 19.78 21.61
CA SER A 48 2.55 20.20 22.69
C SER A 48 1.27 19.37 22.80
N VAL A 49 1.02 18.43 21.85
CA VAL A 49 -0.15 17.56 21.89
C VAL A 49 -0.01 16.55 23.03
N PRO A 50 -1.06 16.29 23.83
CA PRO A 50 -1.01 15.35 24.93
C PRO A 50 -0.60 13.93 24.51
N ARG A 51 0.29 13.32 25.31
CA ARG A 51 0.64 11.90 25.19
C ARG A 51 -0.12 11.10 26.26
N LEU A 52 -0.70 9.98 25.83
CA LEU A 52 -1.45 9.03 26.66
C LEU A 52 -0.71 7.69 26.75
N PRO A 53 -0.92 6.91 27.83
CA PRO A 53 -0.21 5.63 28.00
C PRO A 53 -0.75 4.51 27.09
N ASP A 54 -2.05 4.56 26.75
CA ASP A 54 -2.77 3.46 26.09
C ASP A 54 -3.93 3.95 25.21
N VAL A 55 -4.51 3.03 24.46
CA VAL A 55 -5.65 3.30 23.56
C VAL A 55 -6.93 3.57 24.34
N GLU A 56 -7.14 2.98 25.50
CA GLU A 56 -8.31 3.16 26.37
C GLU A 56 -8.39 4.63 26.81
N SER A 57 -7.29 5.21 27.23
CA SER A 57 -7.18 6.64 27.57
C SER A 57 -7.51 7.54 26.38
N LEU A 58 -7.12 7.14 25.16
CA LEU A 58 -7.46 7.87 23.95
C LEU A 58 -8.94 7.76 23.59
N ILE A 59 -9.54 6.58 23.71
CA ILE A 59 -10.96 6.33 23.50
C ILE A 59 -11.81 7.19 24.46
N ALA A 60 -11.38 7.34 25.70
CA ALA A 60 -12.08 8.16 26.70
C ALA A 60 -12.17 9.64 26.30
N LEU A 61 -11.32 10.14 25.42
CA LEU A 61 -11.40 11.49 24.86
C LEU A 61 -12.45 11.63 23.75
N GLN A 62 -13.05 10.53 23.30
CA GLN A 62 -14.04 10.47 22.22
C GLN A 62 -13.58 11.21 20.94
N PRO A 63 -12.50 10.76 20.29
CA PRO A 63 -12.07 11.29 19.00
C PRO A 63 -13.10 10.97 17.90
N ASP A 64 -13.17 11.81 16.87
CA ASP A 64 -13.99 11.54 15.68
C ASP A 64 -13.43 10.40 14.84
N TYR A 65 -12.11 10.17 14.90
CA TYR A 65 -11.43 9.02 14.33
C TYR A 65 -10.03 8.82 14.93
N VAL A 66 -9.46 7.64 14.70
CA VAL A 66 -8.11 7.31 15.18
C VAL A 66 -7.25 6.74 14.03
N VAL A 67 -5.99 7.16 13.98
CA VAL A 67 -4.96 6.54 13.13
C VAL A 67 -4.18 5.52 13.96
N VAL A 68 -4.07 4.29 13.45
CA VAL A 68 -3.38 3.17 14.10
C VAL A 68 -2.06 2.92 13.38
N ALA A 69 -0.95 3.33 13.99
CA ALA A 69 0.42 3.23 13.47
C ALA A 69 1.37 2.51 14.46
N CYS A 70 0.82 1.70 15.34
CA CYS A 70 1.57 0.82 16.25
C CYS A 70 2.17 -0.39 15.49
N PRO A 71 3.00 -1.25 16.11
CA PRO A 71 3.46 -2.48 15.48
C PRO A 71 2.30 -3.40 15.08
N THR A 72 2.45 -4.12 13.95
CA THR A 72 1.41 -4.95 13.34
C THR A 72 0.78 -5.97 14.30
N ALA A 73 1.56 -6.48 15.26
CA ALA A 73 1.07 -7.42 16.27
C ALA A 73 -0.08 -6.85 17.14
N PHE A 74 -0.20 -5.52 17.22
CA PHE A 74 -1.22 -4.85 18.03
C PHE A 74 -2.36 -4.26 17.17
N HIS A 75 -2.29 -4.32 15.84
CA HIS A 75 -3.33 -3.75 14.97
C HIS A 75 -4.71 -4.31 15.29
N GLU A 76 -4.83 -5.64 15.44
CA GLU A 76 -6.10 -6.29 15.75
C GLU A 76 -6.70 -5.79 17.06
N SER A 77 -5.96 -5.88 18.17
CA SER A 77 -6.47 -5.52 19.51
C SER A 77 -6.90 -4.05 19.56
N VAL A 78 -6.09 -3.15 19.01
CA VAL A 78 -6.41 -1.72 18.93
C VAL A 78 -7.62 -1.46 18.02
N ALA A 79 -7.68 -2.08 16.85
CA ALA A 79 -8.79 -1.92 15.92
C ALA A 79 -10.12 -2.41 16.51
N LEU A 80 -10.11 -3.56 17.21
CA LEU A 80 -11.31 -4.10 17.86
C LEU A 80 -11.79 -3.18 18.99
N ALA A 81 -10.89 -2.63 19.81
CA ALA A 81 -11.26 -1.67 20.86
C ALA A 81 -11.88 -0.39 20.26
N LEU A 82 -11.34 0.13 19.16
CA LEU A 82 -11.91 1.28 18.45
C LEU A 82 -13.29 0.97 17.85
N ALA A 83 -13.44 -0.21 17.22
CA ALA A 83 -14.72 -0.64 16.66
C ALA A 83 -15.81 -0.80 17.76
N GLU A 84 -15.46 -1.35 18.93
CA GLU A 84 -16.35 -1.46 20.07
C GLU A 84 -16.78 -0.07 20.59
N ALA A 85 -15.84 0.87 20.62
CA ALA A 85 -16.09 2.26 20.99
C ALA A 85 -16.80 3.09 19.89
N GLN A 86 -17.16 2.49 18.76
CA GLN A 86 -17.81 3.14 17.61
C GLN A 86 -16.94 4.26 16.98
N ILE A 87 -15.61 4.10 16.96
CA ILE A 87 -14.65 5.09 16.46
C ILE A 87 -14.11 4.66 15.10
N PRO A 88 -14.26 5.47 14.03
CA PRO A 88 -13.62 5.27 12.73
C PRO A 88 -12.10 5.14 12.83
N ALA A 89 -11.48 4.30 11.96
CA ALA A 89 -10.05 4.04 12.05
C ALA A 89 -9.34 3.98 10.69
N LEU A 90 -8.19 4.66 10.58
CA LEU A 90 -7.19 4.43 9.54
C LEU A 90 -6.09 3.54 10.14
N ILE A 91 -5.97 2.31 9.65
CA ILE A 91 -5.06 1.30 10.19
C ILE A 91 -3.88 1.13 9.23
N GLU A 92 -2.66 1.25 9.72
CA GLU A 92 -1.46 1.01 8.91
C GLU A 92 -1.41 -0.40 8.33
N LYS A 93 -0.71 -0.53 7.22
CA LYS A 93 -0.47 -1.83 6.59
C LYS A 93 0.61 -2.65 7.36
N PRO A 94 0.53 -3.99 7.32
CA PRO A 94 -0.61 -4.79 6.86
C PRO A 94 -1.78 -4.65 7.83
N LEU A 95 -3.02 -4.86 7.36
CA LEU A 95 -4.24 -4.72 8.20
C LEU A 95 -4.13 -5.45 9.54
N ALA A 96 -3.59 -6.67 9.52
CA ALA A 96 -3.29 -7.47 10.71
C ALA A 96 -2.14 -8.45 10.42
N HIS A 97 -1.71 -9.17 11.44
CA HIS A 97 -0.57 -10.10 11.35
C HIS A 97 -0.89 -11.40 10.58
N ASP A 98 -2.16 -11.81 10.50
CA ASP A 98 -2.64 -12.97 9.76
C ASP A 98 -4.07 -12.80 9.23
N ILE A 99 -4.52 -13.77 8.41
CA ILE A 99 -5.86 -13.75 7.80
C ILE A 99 -6.99 -13.81 8.85
N PRO A 100 -6.96 -14.69 9.88
CA PRO A 100 -8.00 -14.71 10.90
C PRO A 100 -8.16 -13.38 11.63
N ALA A 101 -7.07 -12.76 12.04
CA ALA A 101 -7.07 -11.43 12.68
C ALA A 101 -7.64 -10.35 11.76
N ALA A 102 -7.19 -10.32 10.49
CA ALA A 102 -7.71 -9.38 9.50
C ALA A 102 -9.23 -9.55 9.26
N ARG A 103 -9.75 -10.80 9.25
CA ARG A 103 -11.19 -11.07 9.13
C ARG A 103 -11.97 -10.53 10.33
N ARG A 104 -11.49 -10.72 11.55
CA ARG A 104 -12.13 -10.18 12.76
C ARG A 104 -12.20 -8.66 12.73
N VAL A 105 -11.14 -8.00 12.28
CA VAL A 105 -11.13 -6.53 12.11
C VAL A 105 -12.16 -6.09 11.08
N VAL A 106 -12.20 -6.73 9.90
CA VAL A 106 -13.20 -6.43 8.85
C VAL A 106 -14.62 -6.55 9.41
N GLU A 107 -14.94 -7.70 10.03
CA GLU A 107 -16.27 -7.98 10.59
C GLU A 107 -16.65 -6.97 11.68
N ALA A 108 -15.71 -6.58 12.55
CA ALA A 108 -15.96 -5.64 13.63
C ALA A 108 -16.39 -4.26 13.13
N PHE A 109 -15.78 -3.75 12.08
CA PHE A 109 -16.13 -2.44 11.51
C PHE A 109 -17.37 -2.52 10.61
N GLU A 110 -17.45 -3.52 9.73
CA GLU A 110 -18.56 -3.66 8.78
C GLU A 110 -19.90 -3.93 9.49
N SER A 111 -19.92 -4.81 10.50
CA SER A 111 -21.14 -5.09 11.27
C SER A 111 -21.69 -3.88 12.00
N ARG A 112 -20.86 -2.85 12.22
CA ARG A 112 -21.23 -1.60 12.88
C ARG A 112 -21.45 -0.44 11.91
N GLY A 113 -21.24 -0.66 10.61
CA GLY A 113 -21.30 0.40 9.59
C GLY A 113 -20.26 1.51 9.79
N LEU A 114 -19.13 1.21 10.42
CA LEU A 114 -18.09 2.18 10.71
C LEU A 114 -17.16 2.40 9.53
N VAL A 115 -16.79 3.67 9.31
CA VAL A 115 -15.76 4.03 8.35
C VAL A 115 -14.40 3.52 8.83
N ALA A 116 -13.74 2.72 7.99
CA ALA A 116 -12.38 2.28 8.26
C ALA A 116 -11.59 2.12 6.95
N ALA A 117 -10.29 2.36 7.03
CA ALA A 117 -9.38 2.25 5.89
C ALA A 117 -8.05 1.61 6.29
N VAL A 118 -7.32 1.12 5.29
CA VAL A 118 -5.96 0.59 5.46
C VAL A 118 -4.94 1.50 4.82
N GLY A 119 -3.82 1.74 5.50
CA GLY A 119 -2.73 2.64 5.09
C GLY A 119 -1.89 2.09 3.93
N HIS A 120 -2.51 1.73 2.82
CA HIS A 120 -1.79 1.39 1.59
C HIS A 120 -1.39 2.64 0.82
N ILE A 121 -0.46 3.38 1.39
CA ILE A 121 0.01 4.71 0.96
C ILE A 121 0.40 4.77 -0.53
N GLU A 122 0.93 3.68 -1.10
CA GLU A 122 1.37 3.65 -2.51
C GLU A 122 0.19 3.91 -3.48
N ARG A 123 -1.04 3.59 -3.12
CA ARG A 123 -2.22 3.90 -3.94
C ARG A 123 -2.46 5.41 -4.12
N TYR A 124 -1.88 6.24 -3.25
CA TYR A 124 -1.96 7.71 -3.32
C TYR A 124 -0.73 8.33 -4.00
N ASN A 125 0.20 7.50 -4.51
CA ASN A 125 1.34 7.98 -5.27
C ASN A 125 0.86 8.59 -6.61
N PRO A 126 1.26 9.83 -6.94
CA PRO A 126 0.77 10.51 -8.15
C PRO A 126 1.02 9.75 -9.46
N ALA A 127 2.17 9.07 -9.58
CA ALA A 127 2.48 8.28 -10.77
C ALA A 127 1.52 7.09 -10.92
N LEU A 128 1.22 6.39 -9.81
CA LEU A 128 0.32 5.23 -9.80
C LEU A 128 -1.14 5.65 -9.98
N GLN A 129 -1.56 6.77 -9.42
CA GLN A 129 -2.88 7.36 -9.66
C GLN A 129 -3.07 7.71 -11.15
N SER A 130 -2.08 8.36 -11.75
CA SER A 130 -2.11 8.69 -13.17
C SER A 130 -2.07 7.43 -14.04
N MET A 131 -1.25 6.43 -13.69
CA MET A 131 -1.21 5.14 -14.39
C MET A 131 -2.59 4.47 -14.37
N ARG A 132 -3.20 4.34 -13.20
CA ARG A 132 -4.51 3.70 -13.05
C ARG A 132 -5.58 4.41 -13.87
N SER A 133 -5.68 5.74 -13.78
CA SER A 133 -6.66 6.52 -14.55
C SER A 133 -6.52 6.29 -16.07
N ARG A 134 -5.29 6.12 -16.57
CA ARG A 134 -5.01 5.86 -17.99
C ARG A 134 -5.35 4.43 -18.39
N LEU A 135 -5.11 3.46 -17.49
CA LEU A 135 -5.53 2.07 -17.71
C LEU A 135 -7.06 1.97 -17.75
N GLU A 136 -7.76 2.63 -16.84
CA GLU A 136 -9.23 2.71 -16.82
C GLU A 136 -9.79 3.42 -18.08
N ALA A 137 -9.07 4.40 -18.62
CA ALA A 137 -9.39 5.04 -19.88
C ALA A 137 -9.07 4.18 -21.13
N GLY A 138 -8.47 2.99 -20.93
CA GLY A 138 -8.13 2.06 -22.01
C GLY A 138 -6.93 2.48 -22.87
N GLU A 139 -6.08 3.41 -22.39
CA GLU A 139 -4.94 3.90 -23.20
C GLU A 139 -3.96 2.77 -23.57
N LEU A 140 -3.82 1.74 -22.73
CA LEU A 140 -2.93 0.61 -22.99
C LEU A 140 -3.58 -0.54 -23.79
N GLY A 141 -4.91 -0.52 -23.99
CA GLY A 141 -5.65 -1.66 -24.53
C GLY A 141 -5.74 -2.80 -23.52
N GLU A 142 -5.71 -4.04 -23.98
CA GLU A 142 -5.65 -5.22 -23.10
C GLU A 142 -4.31 -5.22 -22.33
N VAL A 143 -4.39 -5.43 -21.01
CA VAL A 143 -3.21 -5.52 -20.14
C VAL A 143 -2.75 -6.97 -20.10
N PHE A 144 -1.48 -7.21 -20.38
CA PHE A 144 -0.87 -8.54 -20.42
C PHE A 144 -0.08 -8.86 -19.16
N GLN A 145 0.67 -7.86 -18.64
CA GLN A 145 1.63 -8.08 -17.58
C GLN A 145 1.76 -6.87 -16.66
N VAL A 146 1.98 -7.16 -15.36
CA VAL A 146 2.50 -6.21 -14.38
C VAL A 146 3.81 -6.72 -13.81
N ALA A 147 4.88 -5.94 -13.93
CA ALA A 147 6.18 -6.24 -13.35
C ALA A 147 6.56 -5.17 -12.32
N THR A 148 6.97 -5.58 -11.11
CA THR A 148 7.46 -4.61 -10.11
C THR A 148 8.85 -4.96 -9.62
N ARG A 149 9.65 -3.92 -9.34
CA ARG A 149 10.90 -4.04 -8.60
C ARG A 149 10.90 -3.08 -7.43
N ARG A 150 10.99 -3.65 -6.23
CA ARG A 150 11.05 -2.91 -4.99
C ARG A 150 12.23 -3.40 -4.17
N GLN A 151 13.33 -2.68 -4.25
CA GLN A 151 14.57 -3.09 -3.61
C GLN A 151 15.31 -1.91 -2.98
N GLY A 152 16.21 -2.23 -2.07
CA GLY A 152 17.03 -1.22 -1.38
C GLY A 152 17.81 -1.84 -0.22
N PRO A 153 18.59 -1.03 0.51
CA PRO A 153 19.26 -1.48 1.71
C PRO A 153 18.26 -1.79 2.81
N PHE A 154 18.63 -2.70 3.71
CA PHE A 154 17.80 -3.07 4.85
C PHE A 154 17.50 -1.87 5.76
N PRO A 155 16.22 -1.60 6.06
CA PRO A 155 15.86 -0.56 7.00
C PRO A 155 15.98 -1.07 8.44
N ASN A 156 16.97 -0.61 9.21
CA ASN A 156 17.27 -1.06 10.58
C ASN A 156 16.08 -1.01 11.57
N ARG A 157 14.99 -0.32 11.20
CA ARG A 157 13.77 -0.19 12.01
C ARG A 157 12.89 -1.45 12.02
N ILE A 158 13.07 -2.37 11.05
CA ILE A 158 12.24 -3.57 10.88
C ILE A 158 12.92 -4.74 11.60
N ALA A 159 12.26 -5.29 12.63
CA ALA A 159 12.81 -6.38 13.43
C ALA A 159 11.93 -7.63 13.46
N ASP A 160 10.64 -7.50 13.22
CA ASP A 160 9.59 -8.47 13.56
C ASP A 160 9.01 -9.22 12.35
N VAL A 161 9.29 -8.76 11.13
CA VAL A 161 8.76 -9.35 9.89
C VAL A 161 9.81 -9.46 8.80
N GLY A 162 9.52 -10.28 7.76
CA GLY A 162 10.32 -10.40 6.55
C GLY A 162 9.89 -9.40 5.47
N VAL A 163 10.63 -9.45 4.37
CA VAL A 163 10.44 -8.55 3.22
C VAL A 163 9.07 -8.74 2.56
N VAL A 164 8.45 -9.92 2.68
CA VAL A 164 7.11 -10.17 2.13
C VAL A 164 6.07 -9.31 2.84
N LYS A 165 5.99 -9.40 4.17
CA LYS A 165 4.97 -8.68 4.96
C LYS A 165 5.24 -7.18 5.05
N ASP A 166 6.50 -6.74 5.08
CA ASP A 166 6.79 -5.31 5.14
C ASP A 166 6.75 -4.64 3.77
N LEU A 167 7.39 -5.24 2.76
CA LEU A 167 7.70 -4.53 1.53
C LEU A 167 6.89 -5.04 0.33
N ALA A 168 6.80 -6.38 0.13
CA ALA A 168 6.09 -6.94 -1.03
C ALA A 168 4.57 -6.70 -0.97
N THR A 169 3.99 -6.55 0.22
CA THR A 169 2.57 -6.20 0.38
C THR A 169 2.17 -4.95 -0.40
N HIS A 170 3.07 -3.98 -0.56
CA HIS A 170 2.82 -2.81 -1.39
C HIS A 170 2.62 -3.17 -2.87
N ASP A 171 3.50 -4.02 -3.41
CA ASP A 171 3.47 -4.41 -4.83
C ASP A 171 2.32 -5.37 -5.12
N LEU A 172 2.02 -6.27 -4.17
CA LEU A 172 0.88 -7.19 -4.27
C LEU A 172 -0.44 -6.42 -4.27
N ASP A 173 -0.61 -5.47 -3.34
CA ASP A 173 -1.80 -4.62 -3.26
C ASP A 173 -1.95 -3.74 -4.51
N LEU A 174 -0.88 -3.06 -4.87
CA LEU A 174 -0.89 -2.11 -5.97
C LEU A 174 -1.19 -2.78 -7.32
N THR A 175 -0.70 -4.02 -7.55
CA THR A 175 -0.97 -4.76 -8.78
C THR A 175 -2.46 -5.07 -8.95
N GLY A 176 -3.11 -5.57 -7.92
CA GLY A 176 -4.56 -5.77 -7.94
C GLY A 176 -5.32 -4.46 -8.13
N TRP A 177 -4.86 -3.40 -7.47
CA TRP A 177 -5.51 -2.09 -7.56
C TRP A 177 -5.35 -1.43 -8.94
N VAL A 178 -4.16 -1.40 -9.55
CA VAL A 178 -3.97 -0.74 -10.86
C VAL A 178 -4.64 -1.48 -12.00
N THR A 179 -4.74 -2.82 -11.91
CA THR A 179 -5.40 -3.66 -12.92
C THR A 179 -6.91 -3.80 -12.70
N GLY A 180 -7.41 -3.48 -11.49
CA GLY A 180 -8.80 -3.75 -11.11
C GLY A 180 -9.11 -5.24 -10.95
N ALA A 181 -8.10 -6.12 -10.87
CA ALA A 181 -8.23 -7.57 -10.87
C ALA A 181 -7.73 -8.18 -9.53
N GLN A 182 -8.05 -9.45 -9.27
CA GLN A 182 -7.62 -10.17 -8.07
C GLN A 182 -6.65 -11.29 -8.43
N TYR A 183 -5.70 -11.59 -7.52
CA TYR A 183 -4.85 -12.76 -7.69
C TYR A 183 -5.67 -14.05 -7.62
N ARG A 184 -5.52 -14.89 -8.63
CA ARG A 184 -6.06 -16.24 -8.72
C ARG A 184 -5.10 -17.26 -8.16
N SER A 185 -3.81 -17.06 -8.39
CA SER A 185 -2.74 -17.91 -7.89
C SER A 185 -1.41 -17.18 -7.77
N VAL A 186 -0.53 -17.70 -6.90
CA VAL A 186 0.85 -17.22 -6.76
C VAL A 186 1.83 -18.38 -6.63
N ALA A 187 3.02 -18.22 -7.23
CA ALA A 187 4.19 -19.05 -7.02
C ALA A 187 5.36 -18.15 -6.56
N ALA A 188 6.09 -18.57 -5.52
CA ALA A 188 7.12 -17.73 -4.94
C ALA A 188 8.36 -18.49 -4.49
N LYS A 189 9.49 -17.77 -4.42
CA LYS A 189 10.72 -18.20 -3.77
C LYS A 189 11.23 -17.08 -2.87
N THR A 190 11.69 -17.46 -1.68
CA THR A 190 12.31 -16.55 -0.72
C THR A 190 13.75 -16.95 -0.44
N ALA A 191 14.55 -16.00 0.05
CA ALA A 191 15.89 -16.26 0.53
C ALA A 191 16.17 -15.48 1.81
N HIS A 192 17.13 -16.01 2.62
CA HIS A 192 17.68 -15.43 3.82
C HIS A 192 19.17 -15.23 3.58
N ARG A 193 19.64 -14.02 3.37
CA ARG A 193 21.04 -13.71 3.00
C ARG A 193 21.76 -12.82 3.99
N SER A 194 21.02 -12.06 4.79
CA SER A 194 21.56 -11.12 5.78
C SER A 194 21.81 -11.72 7.16
N GLY A 195 21.55 -13.02 7.35
CA GLY A 195 21.66 -13.70 8.65
C GLY A 195 20.50 -13.43 9.63
N ARG A 196 19.42 -12.78 9.15
CA ARG A 196 18.21 -12.52 9.94
C ARG A 196 17.28 -13.75 9.93
N PRO A 197 16.39 -13.90 10.94
CA PRO A 197 15.45 -15.01 11.01
C PRO A 197 14.35 -14.93 9.95
N HIS A 198 14.09 -13.74 9.39
CA HIS A 198 13.08 -13.50 8.35
C HIS A 198 13.72 -13.40 6.97
N GLU A 199 12.93 -13.70 5.94
CA GLU A 199 13.34 -13.57 4.54
C GLU A 199 13.66 -12.11 4.19
N ASP A 200 14.71 -11.91 3.38
CA ASP A 200 15.19 -10.61 2.92
C ASP A 200 15.14 -10.43 1.40
N LEU A 201 14.73 -11.48 0.69
CA LEU A 201 14.46 -11.48 -0.74
C LEU A 201 13.26 -12.36 -1.04
N VAL A 202 12.38 -11.87 -1.92
CA VAL A 202 11.29 -12.66 -2.51
C VAL A 202 11.16 -12.37 -4.00
N THR A 203 10.90 -13.42 -4.77
CA THR A 203 10.42 -13.36 -6.14
C THR A 203 9.05 -14.02 -6.19
N VAL A 204 8.07 -13.33 -6.79
CA VAL A 204 6.69 -13.81 -6.92
C VAL A 204 6.30 -13.81 -8.39
N LEU A 205 5.67 -14.89 -8.83
CA LEU A 205 4.91 -15.00 -10.08
C LEU A 205 3.45 -15.14 -9.69
N GLY A 206 2.57 -14.30 -10.22
CA GLY A 206 1.14 -14.30 -9.96
C GLY A 206 0.33 -14.37 -11.24
N GLU A 207 -0.84 -14.99 -11.18
CA GLU A 207 -1.88 -14.94 -12.20
C GLU A 207 -3.10 -14.24 -11.60
N LEU A 208 -3.64 -13.25 -12.31
CA LEU A 208 -4.85 -12.55 -11.93
C LEU A 208 -6.07 -13.19 -12.59
N ASP A 209 -7.25 -12.96 -12.06
CA ASP A 209 -8.53 -13.47 -12.58
C ASP A 209 -8.86 -12.94 -13.99
N SER A 210 -8.29 -11.80 -14.36
CA SER A 210 -8.33 -11.23 -15.72
C SER A 210 -7.39 -11.90 -16.71
N GLY A 211 -6.53 -12.84 -16.28
CA GLY A 211 -5.50 -13.46 -17.12
C GLY A 211 -4.16 -12.68 -17.13
N VAL A 212 -4.09 -11.52 -16.51
CA VAL A 212 -2.84 -10.74 -16.38
C VAL A 212 -1.81 -11.53 -15.58
N ILE A 213 -0.58 -11.58 -16.06
CA ILE A 213 0.55 -12.18 -15.35
C ILE A 213 1.29 -11.10 -14.57
N ALA A 214 1.48 -11.33 -13.27
CA ALA A 214 2.24 -10.44 -12.40
C ALA A 214 3.57 -11.06 -12.00
N ASN A 215 4.65 -10.26 -11.96
CA ASN A 215 5.92 -10.69 -11.40
C ASN A 215 6.53 -9.61 -10.50
N HIS A 216 7.01 -10.02 -9.34
CA HIS A 216 7.58 -9.12 -8.35
C HIS A 216 8.95 -9.56 -7.92
N LEU A 217 9.89 -8.61 -7.87
CA LEU A 217 11.21 -8.78 -7.26
C LEU A 217 11.36 -7.78 -6.12
N VAL A 218 11.39 -8.30 -4.90
CA VAL A 218 11.45 -7.45 -3.71
C VAL A 218 12.57 -7.91 -2.79
N ASN A 219 13.43 -6.98 -2.36
CA ASN A 219 14.52 -7.33 -1.45
C ASN A 219 15.06 -6.15 -0.65
N TRP A 220 15.76 -6.48 0.44
CA TRP A 220 16.55 -5.57 1.27
C TRP A 220 18.07 -5.75 1.08
N LEU A 221 18.50 -6.29 -0.05
CA LEU A 221 19.90 -6.66 -0.31
C LEU A 221 20.59 -5.71 -1.29
N SER A 222 19.82 -4.90 -2.02
CA SER A 222 20.35 -3.99 -3.01
C SER A 222 20.91 -2.71 -2.36
N PRO A 223 22.11 -2.25 -2.76
CA PRO A 223 22.60 -0.94 -2.36
C PRO A 223 21.83 0.20 -3.03
N LEU A 224 21.17 -0.06 -4.15
CA LEU A 224 20.34 0.90 -4.87
C LEU A 224 18.89 0.80 -4.41
N LYS A 225 18.30 1.94 -4.08
CA LYS A 225 16.86 2.03 -3.80
C LYS A 225 16.09 2.15 -5.12
N GLU A 226 15.22 1.20 -5.39
CA GLU A 226 14.39 1.16 -6.59
C GLU A 226 12.93 0.87 -6.23
N ARG A 227 12.00 1.56 -6.88
CA ARG A 227 10.56 1.45 -6.68
C ARG A 227 9.87 1.64 -8.03
N VAL A 228 9.88 0.61 -8.86
CA VAL A 228 9.39 0.68 -10.24
C VAL A 228 8.25 -0.30 -10.45
N SER A 229 7.20 0.17 -11.12
CA SER A 229 6.08 -0.64 -11.59
C SER A 229 5.93 -0.45 -13.10
N ILE A 230 5.92 -1.57 -13.83
CA ILE A 230 5.79 -1.61 -15.29
C ILE A 230 4.50 -2.35 -15.61
N VAL A 231 3.62 -1.73 -16.39
CA VAL A 231 2.41 -2.37 -16.91
C VAL A 231 2.53 -2.41 -18.43
N THR A 232 2.51 -3.63 -18.97
CA THR A 232 2.60 -3.89 -20.41
C THR A 232 1.26 -4.36 -20.95
N GLY A 233 0.85 -3.82 -22.07
CA GLY A 233 -0.39 -4.21 -22.77
C GLY A 233 -0.27 -4.10 -24.27
N GLU A 234 -1.42 -4.17 -24.93
CA GLU A 234 -1.56 -4.23 -26.38
C GLU A 234 -0.90 -3.04 -27.11
N ARG A 235 -0.92 -1.84 -26.51
CA ARG A 235 -0.49 -0.60 -27.18
C ARG A 235 0.86 -0.07 -26.70
N GLY A 236 1.54 -0.78 -25.81
CA GLY A 236 2.83 -0.36 -25.28
C GLY A 236 3.00 -0.69 -23.80
N CYS A 237 3.73 0.15 -23.08
CA CYS A 237 3.87 -0.01 -21.63
C CYS A 237 3.93 1.31 -20.87
N PHE A 238 3.41 1.30 -19.65
CA PHE A 238 3.64 2.35 -18.65
C PHE A 238 4.76 1.94 -17.71
N ILE A 239 5.63 2.89 -17.36
CA ILE A 239 6.65 2.75 -16.31
C ILE A 239 6.41 3.84 -15.27
N ALA A 240 6.07 3.43 -14.05
CA ALA A 240 5.97 4.33 -12.89
C ALA A 240 7.17 4.13 -11.97
N ASP A 241 7.88 5.22 -11.68
CA ASP A 241 8.86 5.28 -10.59
C ASP A 241 8.21 5.98 -9.40
N THR A 242 7.96 5.23 -8.31
CA THR A 242 7.27 5.79 -7.14
C THR A 242 8.18 6.58 -6.21
N LEU A 243 9.51 6.52 -6.37
CA LEU A 243 10.45 7.39 -5.64
C LEU A 243 10.39 8.83 -6.15
N THR A 244 10.34 8.99 -7.46
CA THR A 244 10.29 10.30 -8.12
C THR A 244 8.88 10.76 -8.44
N ALA A 245 7.90 9.85 -8.31
CA ALA A 245 6.51 10.02 -8.76
C ALA A 245 6.43 10.38 -10.26
N ASP A 246 7.23 9.72 -11.08
CA ASP A 246 7.25 9.90 -12.53
C ASP A 246 6.51 8.77 -13.23
N LEU A 247 5.77 9.11 -14.28
CA LEU A 247 5.11 8.16 -15.17
C LEU A 247 5.57 8.40 -16.60
N THR A 248 6.03 7.33 -17.25
CA THR A 248 6.41 7.33 -18.66
C THR A 248 5.60 6.28 -19.42
N TYR A 249 5.12 6.63 -20.59
CA TYR A 249 4.49 5.74 -21.56
C TYR A 249 5.44 5.52 -22.73
N PHE A 250 5.58 4.28 -23.15
CA PHE A 250 6.27 3.86 -24.36
C PHE A 250 5.27 3.19 -25.28
N ALA A 251 4.96 3.83 -26.38
CA ALA A 251 4.07 3.29 -27.39
C ALA A 251 4.75 2.20 -28.22
N ASN A 252 3.98 1.23 -28.71
CA ASN A 252 4.47 0.34 -29.75
C ASN A 252 4.65 1.13 -31.04
N GLY A 253 5.80 0.99 -31.71
CA GLY A 253 6.09 1.71 -32.93
C GLY A 253 5.40 1.09 -34.14
N SER A 254 4.96 1.93 -35.06
CA SER A 254 4.46 1.54 -36.39
C SER A 254 5.48 1.78 -37.51
N THR A 255 6.58 2.44 -37.20
CA THR A 255 7.59 2.85 -38.19
C THR A 255 8.54 1.67 -38.46
N ARG A 256 8.64 1.25 -39.72
CA ARG A 256 9.64 0.25 -40.14
C ARG A 256 11.03 0.86 -39.98
N THR A 257 11.87 0.19 -39.21
CA THR A 257 13.29 0.53 -39.13
C THR A 257 13.96 0.07 -40.42
N GLU A 258 14.65 0.96 -41.16
CA GLU A 258 15.37 0.60 -42.42
C GLU A 258 16.55 -0.32 -42.21
N TRP A 259 16.91 -0.66 -40.96
CA TRP A 259 17.95 -1.60 -40.62
C TRP A 259 17.37 -2.99 -40.46
N ASP A 260 17.22 -3.74 -41.55
CA ASP A 260 16.65 -5.09 -41.55
C ASP A 260 17.29 -6.04 -40.52
N ALA A 261 18.61 -5.93 -40.30
CA ALA A 261 19.32 -6.76 -39.32
C ALA A 261 18.93 -6.38 -37.84
N VAL A 262 18.65 -5.13 -37.55
CA VAL A 262 18.27 -4.67 -36.22
C VAL A 262 16.79 -4.92 -35.97
N SER A 263 15.93 -4.74 -36.98
CA SER A 263 14.51 -5.05 -36.94
C SER A 263 14.25 -6.54 -36.70
N ALA A 264 14.97 -7.41 -37.40
CA ALA A 264 14.93 -8.87 -37.20
C ALA A 264 15.43 -9.30 -35.81
N PHE A 265 16.35 -8.56 -35.22
CA PHE A 265 16.89 -8.85 -33.87
C PHE A 265 16.04 -8.32 -32.74
N ARG A 266 15.43 -7.13 -32.90
CA ARG A 266 14.61 -6.49 -31.83
C ARG A 266 13.15 -6.92 -31.83
N GLY A 267 12.61 -7.43 -32.93
CA GLY A 267 11.24 -7.98 -33.04
C GLY A 267 10.10 -6.97 -32.87
N VAL A 268 10.37 -5.74 -32.40
CA VAL A 268 9.42 -4.64 -32.22
C VAL A 268 10.06 -3.33 -32.65
N SER A 269 9.30 -2.48 -33.31
CA SER A 269 9.71 -1.09 -33.55
C SER A 269 9.39 -0.23 -32.33
N GLU A 270 10.34 0.60 -31.91
CA GLU A 270 10.13 1.59 -30.84
C GLU A 270 9.19 2.68 -31.34
N GLY A 271 8.17 2.99 -30.57
CA GLY A 271 7.26 4.12 -30.80
C GLY A 271 7.65 5.34 -29.96
N ASP A 272 6.71 6.27 -29.86
CA ASP A 272 6.92 7.49 -29.10
C ASP A 272 7.04 7.20 -27.59
N MET A 273 7.90 7.98 -26.94
CA MET A 273 8.02 8.00 -25.49
C MET A 273 7.39 9.28 -24.95
N THR A 274 6.44 9.16 -24.05
CA THR A 274 5.79 10.29 -23.38
C THR A 274 6.02 10.23 -21.88
N ARG A 275 6.72 11.23 -21.32
CA ARG A 275 6.77 11.46 -19.87
C ARG A 275 5.69 12.45 -19.47
N TYR A 276 4.81 12.04 -18.56
CA TYR A 276 3.69 12.87 -18.13
C TYR A 276 4.08 13.90 -17.07
N ALA A 277 3.60 15.13 -17.23
CA ALA A 277 3.69 16.15 -16.19
C ALA A 277 2.57 15.90 -15.17
N ILE A 278 2.94 15.50 -13.97
CA ILE A 278 2.01 15.11 -12.90
C ILE A 278 2.24 16.01 -11.68
N PRO A 279 1.19 16.62 -11.08
CA PRO A 279 1.32 17.30 -9.79
C PRO A 279 1.75 16.33 -8.70
N LYS A 280 2.89 16.59 -8.06
CA LYS A 280 3.50 15.67 -7.07
C LYS A 280 3.06 16.05 -5.66
N ARG A 281 1.87 15.61 -5.27
CA ARG A 281 1.39 15.74 -3.89
C ARG A 281 1.98 14.63 -3.02
N GLU A 282 2.22 14.93 -1.75
CA GLU A 282 2.70 13.92 -0.79
C GLU A 282 1.63 12.83 -0.57
N PRO A 283 1.94 11.53 -0.84
CA PRO A 283 0.97 10.45 -0.71
C PRO A 283 0.31 10.35 0.66
N LEU A 284 1.09 10.51 1.75
CA LEU A 284 0.56 10.42 3.11
C LEU A 284 -0.45 11.55 3.41
N THR A 285 -0.20 12.75 2.91
CA THR A 285 -1.15 13.86 3.04
C THR A 285 -2.45 13.57 2.28
N VAL A 286 -2.36 13.03 1.06
CA VAL A 286 -3.54 12.66 0.27
C VAL A 286 -4.34 11.54 0.93
N GLU A 287 -3.68 10.53 1.50
CA GLU A 287 -4.32 9.46 2.27
C GLU A 287 -5.14 10.01 3.45
N HIS A 288 -4.54 10.90 4.24
CA HIS A 288 -5.24 11.54 5.37
C HIS A 288 -6.40 12.44 4.93
N GLU A 289 -6.25 13.21 3.86
CA GLU A 289 -7.34 14.01 3.29
C GLU A 289 -8.50 13.12 2.86
N THR A 290 -8.19 12.03 2.16
CA THR A 290 -9.15 11.05 1.67
C THR A 290 -9.90 10.40 2.85
N PHE A 291 -9.18 10.00 3.90
CA PHE A 291 -9.79 9.40 5.08
C PHE A 291 -10.62 10.41 5.87
N ARG A 292 -10.13 11.64 6.08
CA ARG A 292 -10.91 12.74 6.67
C ARG A 292 -12.23 12.96 5.94
N ASP A 293 -12.18 13.01 4.62
CA ASP A 293 -13.35 13.22 3.77
C ASP A 293 -14.37 12.08 3.91
N ALA A 294 -13.90 10.83 4.05
CA ALA A 294 -14.76 9.68 4.31
C ALA A 294 -15.44 9.77 5.68
N VAL A 295 -14.70 10.15 6.72
CA VAL A 295 -15.26 10.36 8.09
C VAL A 295 -16.26 11.50 8.10
N ASP A 296 -16.03 12.56 7.31
CA ASP A 296 -16.94 13.71 7.15
C ASP A 296 -18.19 13.39 6.28
N GLY A 297 -18.33 12.13 5.83
CA GLY A 297 -19.50 11.64 5.11
C GLY A 297 -19.46 11.81 3.59
N LYS A 298 -18.30 12.11 2.99
CA LYS A 298 -18.16 12.16 1.55
C LYS A 298 -18.27 10.76 0.95
N ALA A 299 -19.29 10.54 0.14
CA ALA A 299 -19.42 9.32 -0.63
C ALA A 299 -18.22 9.17 -1.61
N ASP A 300 -17.78 7.95 -1.83
CA ASP A 300 -16.70 7.60 -2.76
C ASP A 300 -15.41 8.41 -2.54
N ALA A 301 -15.04 8.62 -1.27
CA ALA A 301 -13.82 9.34 -0.91
C ALA A 301 -12.53 8.69 -1.45
N GLY A 302 -12.59 7.42 -1.92
CA GLY A 302 -11.45 6.70 -2.50
C GLY A 302 -10.52 6.09 -1.46
N ILE A 303 -11.03 5.77 -0.27
CA ILE A 303 -10.27 5.06 0.78
C ILE A 303 -9.95 3.62 0.36
N VAL A 304 -8.87 3.08 0.91
CA VAL A 304 -8.58 1.64 0.81
C VAL A 304 -9.41 0.90 1.85
N THR A 305 -10.38 0.12 1.41
CA THR A 305 -11.29 -0.58 2.32
C THR A 305 -10.59 -1.68 3.12
N LEU A 306 -11.16 -2.06 4.27
CA LEU A 306 -10.62 -3.17 5.07
C LEU A 306 -10.62 -4.50 4.28
N ARG A 307 -11.62 -4.74 3.41
CA ARG A 307 -11.63 -5.93 2.53
C ARG A 307 -10.46 -5.94 1.56
N GLN A 308 -10.09 -4.79 1.02
CA GLN A 308 -8.90 -4.69 0.16
C GLN A 308 -7.62 -4.97 0.96
N GLY A 309 -7.52 -4.46 2.20
CA GLY A 309 -6.42 -4.79 3.10
C GLY A 309 -6.36 -6.28 3.47
N LEU A 310 -7.52 -6.91 3.72
CA LEU A 310 -7.60 -8.36 3.93
C LEU A 310 -7.07 -9.13 2.71
N ARG A 311 -7.44 -8.74 1.49
CA ARG A 311 -6.91 -9.36 0.26
C ARG A 311 -5.38 -9.27 0.20
N ALA A 312 -4.79 -8.13 0.52
CA ALA A 312 -3.34 -7.97 0.55
C ALA A 312 -2.67 -8.93 1.56
N VAL A 313 -3.28 -9.11 2.75
CA VAL A 313 -2.82 -10.11 3.74
C VAL A 313 -2.93 -11.53 3.20
N MET A 314 -4.05 -11.88 2.55
CA MET A 314 -4.26 -13.20 1.96
C MET A 314 -3.21 -13.52 0.89
N VAL A 315 -2.93 -12.59 -0.01
CA VAL A 315 -1.91 -12.78 -1.05
C VAL A 315 -0.51 -12.92 -0.43
N ALA A 316 -0.16 -12.09 0.56
CA ALA A 316 1.13 -12.16 1.23
C ALA A 316 1.33 -13.51 1.95
N GLU A 317 0.30 -14.06 2.60
CA GLU A 317 0.39 -15.38 3.23
C GLU A 317 0.49 -16.50 2.20
N ALA A 318 -0.25 -16.43 1.10
CA ALA A 318 -0.13 -17.38 0.00
C ALA A 318 1.29 -17.37 -0.63
N VAL A 319 1.93 -16.20 -0.74
CA VAL A 319 3.32 -16.05 -1.18
C VAL A 319 4.27 -16.78 -0.22
N LEU A 320 4.13 -16.58 1.09
CA LEU A 320 4.95 -17.27 2.09
C LEU A 320 4.71 -18.79 2.08
N ASP A 321 3.46 -19.21 1.91
CA ASP A 321 3.11 -20.63 1.81
C ASP A 321 3.70 -21.28 0.56
N SER A 322 3.60 -20.60 -0.59
CA SER A 322 4.20 -21.04 -1.83
C SER A 322 5.71 -21.18 -1.71
N ALA A 323 6.37 -20.20 -1.11
CA ALA A 323 7.82 -20.24 -0.91
C ALA A 323 8.27 -21.41 -0.01
N ARG A 324 7.48 -21.75 1.02
CA ARG A 324 7.75 -22.87 1.94
C ARG A 324 7.51 -24.23 1.30
N SER A 325 6.37 -24.40 0.61
CA SER A 325 5.99 -25.69 0.02
C SER A 325 6.65 -25.97 -1.32
N GLY A 326 7.06 -24.94 -2.04
CA GLY A 326 7.54 -25.03 -3.42
C GLY A 326 6.42 -25.16 -4.46
N GLU A 327 5.15 -25.09 -4.04
CA GLU A 327 3.97 -25.26 -4.88
C GLU A 327 3.30 -23.92 -5.21
N THR A 328 2.60 -23.85 -6.34
CA THR A 328 1.69 -22.75 -6.63
C THR A 328 0.50 -22.78 -5.67
N ARG A 329 0.14 -21.66 -5.08
CA ARG A 329 -0.99 -21.51 -4.18
C ARG A 329 -2.15 -20.82 -4.88
N PRO A 330 -3.33 -21.48 -4.95
CA PRO A 330 -4.55 -20.81 -5.40
C PRO A 330 -5.06 -19.86 -4.33
N LEU A 331 -5.76 -18.80 -4.77
CA LEU A 331 -6.43 -17.83 -3.91
C LEU A 331 -7.93 -17.83 -4.22
N ALA A 332 -8.74 -17.80 -3.17
CA ALA A 332 -10.17 -17.56 -3.31
C ALA A 332 -10.41 -16.08 -3.66
N LEU A 333 -11.24 -15.83 -4.65
CA LEU A 333 -11.72 -14.48 -4.95
C LEU A 333 -12.67 -14.03 -3.82
N VAL A 334 -12.49 -12.80 -3.32
CA VAL A 334 -13.23 -12.27 -2.16
C VAL A 334 -13.87 -10.93 -2.49
#